data_f752516e20208c8b694eff5643f6bece
#
_entry.id   f752516e20208c8b694eff5643f6bece
#
_cell.length_a   1.000
_cell.length_b   1.000
_cell.length_c   1.000
_cell.angle_alpha   90.00
_cell.angle_beta   90.00
_cell.angle_gamma   90.00
#
_symmetry.space_group_name_H-M   'P 1'
#
loop_
_entity.id
_entity.type
_entity.pdbx_description
1 polymer ?
#
loop_
_entity_poly.entity_id
_entity_poly.type
_entity_poly.pdbx_seq_one_letter_code
_entity_poly.pdbx_strand_id
1 'polypeptide(L)'
;MDTAKLYYENAFLQDFTATVESCEAVKGGFAVTLDRTAFYPEGGGQPADHGTLGDARVLDVHEKNGVVTHLCDRALSVGAAVDGRIDWTRRFDHMQQHSGEHIVSGMLCSAFHCDNVGFHMGADVVTIDYNADIPWAQVLEIERRANAYIWEDHPVEIRYPSPEELAALPYRSKKELTGAVRITAFPGADMCACCGTHVLRSGQVGLVKFIGWQKFRDGVRLELLCGRRAADYLSACWEQARQTGQALSVKPEAAFAAVTRLQGELLSAKERAAALEEQSFAHTAAEYAGKGDTLLITAPLEGDGVRRLCDAVAQTCLGRCAVFAGTDGAYRYAVIHAGQDIRPLVKDMNNALHGRGGGRDGFAQGSAACTAAEIHAFFARR
;
A
#
# COMPACT_ATOMS: atom_id res chain seq x y z
N MET A 1 -6.41 -20.45 -39.94
CA MET A 1 -6.68 -19.11 -40.54
C MET A 1 -6.48 -18.08 -39.46
N ASP A 2 -6.22 -16.81 -39.83
CA ASP A 2 -6.16 -15.75 -38.83
C ASP A 2 -7.57 -15.48 -38.27
N THR A 3 -7.68 -15.26 -37.00
CA THR A 3 -8.97 -14.92 -36.35
C THR A 3 -9.34 -13.46 -36.67
N ALA A 4 -10.56 -13.21 -37.17
CA ALA A 4 -11.05 -11.85 -37.38
C ALA A 4 -11.25 -11.14 -36.02
N LYS A 5 -10.62 -9.97 -35.84
CA LYS A 5 -10.51 -9.25 -34.58
C LYS A 5 -11.58 -8.16 -34.47
N LEU A 6 -12.81 -8.53 -34.09
CA LEU A 6 -13.94 -7.60 -34.01
C LEU A 6 -13.71 -6.45 -33.00
N TYR A 7 -12.91 -6.66 -31.98
CA TYR A 7 -12.54 -5.63 -31.00
C TYR A 7 -11.74 -4.46 -31.60
N TYR A 8 -11.13 -4.62 -32.76
CA TYR A 8 -10.51 -3.51 -33.50
C TYR A 8 -11.50 -2.74 -34.37
N GLU A 9 -12.56 -3.39 -34.82
CA GLU A 9 -13.63 -2.74 -35.58
C GLU A 9 -14.55 -1.95 -34.65
N ASN A 10 -14.95 -2.56 -33.52
CA ASN A 10 -15.76 -1.94 -32.51
C ASN A 10 -15.40 -2.44 -31.11
N ALA A 11 -14.63 -1.67 -30.34
CA ALA A 11 -14.26 -2.01 -28.99
C ALA A 11 -15.46 -2.05 -28.01
N PHE A 12 -16.62 -1.50 -28.39
CA PHE A 12 -17.86 -1.50 -27.63
C PHE A 12 -18.79 -2.68 -27.95
N LEU A 13 -18.37 -3.59 -28.84
CA LEU A 13 -19.15 -4.79 -29.15
C LEU A 13 -19.14 -5.74 -27.94
N GLN A 14 -20.32 -5.98 -27.37
CA GLN A 14 -20.50 -6.82 -26.19
C GLN A 14 -20.94 -8.24 -26.54
N ASP A 15 -21.81 -8.37 -27.53
CA ASP A 15 -22.37 -9.66 -27.99
C ASP A 15 -22.01 -9.89 -29.46
N PHE A 16 -21.63 -11.11 -29.81
CA PHE A 16 -21.30 -11.51 -31.17
C PHE A 16 -21.57 -13.00 -31.38
N THR A 17 -21.67 -13.43 -32.61
CA THR A 17 -21.76 -14.85 -32.97
C THR A 17 -20.52 -15.25 -33.76
N ALA A 18 -19.96 -16.41 -33.47
CA ALA A 18 -18.77 -16.97 -34.16
C ALA A 18 -18.91 -18.47 -34.36
N THR A 19 -18.08 -19.03 -35.26
CA THR A 19 -17.95 -20.48 -35.48
C THR A 19 -16.74 -21.01 -34.76
N VAL A 20 -16.88 -22.13 -34.05
CA VAL A 20 -15.77 -22.82 -33.37
C VAL A 20 -14.92 -23.53 -34.44
N GLU A 21 -13.66 -23.10 -34.58
CA GLU A 21 -12.69 -23.72 -35.53
C GLU A 21 -11.94 -24.90 -34.90
N SER A 22 -11.57 -24.78 -33.62
CA SER A 22 -10.94 -25.86 -32.86
C SER A 22 -11.31 -25.83 -31.38
N CYS A 23 -11.22 -27.00 -30.72
CA CYS A 23 -11.42 -27.13 -29.28
C CYS A 23 -10.54 -28.28 -28.78
N GLU A 24 -9.50 -27.99 -28.04
CA GLU A 24 -8.54 -28.97 -27.52
C GLU A 24 -8.48 -28.92 -26.00
N ALA A 25 -8.43 -30.09 -25.36
CA ALA A 25 -8.25 -30.16 -23.89
C ALA A 25 -6.82 -29.75 -23.52
N VAL A 26 -6.69 -28.82 -22.61
CA VAL A 26 -5.41 -28.29 -22.09
C VAL A 26 -5.40 -28.27 -20.57
N LYS A 27 -4.24 -28.01 -19.98
CA LYS A 27 -4.16 -27.82 -18.52
C LYS A 27 -5.00 -26.61 -18.12
N GLY A 28 -6.02 -26.85 -17.29
CA GLY A 28 -6.89 -25.81 -16.75
C GLY A 28 -8.19 -25.56 -17.52
N GLY A 29 -8.45 -26.32 -18.61
CA GLY A 29 -9.69 -26.19 -19.38
C GLY A 29 -9.58 -26.66 -20.83
N PHE A 30 -10.13 -25.86 -21.72
CA PHE A 30 -10.16 -26.12 -23.17
C PHE A 30 -9.67 -24.90 -23.93
N ALA A 31 -8.71 -25.10 -24.83
CA ALA A 31 -8.26 -24.10 -25.78
C ALA A 31 -9.20 -24.07 -26.97
N VAL A 32 -9.93 -22.98 -27.15
CA VAL A 32 -10.93 -22.79 -28.19
C VAL A 32 -10.46 -21.71 -29.15
N THR A 33 -10.46 -21.98 -30.46
CA THR A 33 -10.28 -20.96 -31.49
C THR A 33 -11.57 -20.73 -32.26
N LEU A 34 -11.78 -19.50 -32.72
CA LEU A 34 -12.97 -19.05 -33.43
C LEU A 34 -12.58 -18.40 -34.76
N ASP A 35 -13.48 -18.39 -35.74
CA ASP A 35 -13.34 -17.66 -37.01
C ASP A 35 -13.22 -16.13 -36.78
N ARG A 36 -13.90 -15.64 -35.76
CA ARG A 36 -13.89 -14.25 -35.32
C ARG A 36 -14.12 -14.09 -33.80
N THR A 37 -13.63 -13.01 -33.23
CA THR A 37 -13.83 -12.77 -31.79
C THR A 37 -13.86 -11.29 -31.44
N ALA A 38 -14.73 -10.94 -30.47
CA ALA A 38 -14.71 -9.65 -29.79
C ALA A 38 -13.90 -9.66 -28.48
N PHE A 39 -13.43 -10.84 -28.02
CA PHE A 39 -12.56 -10.94 -26.85
C PHE A 39 -11.17 -10.39 -27.14
N TYR A 40 -10.74 -9.39 -26.38
CA TYR A 40 -9.39 -8.84 -26.44
C TYR A 40 -8.40 -9.80 -25.75
N PRO A 41 -7.34 -10.25 -26.45
CA PRO A 41 -6.29 -11.05 -25.84
C PRO A 41 -5.37 -10.17 -24.98
N GLU A 42 -4.72 -10.77 -23.97
CA GLU A 42 -3.69 -10.07 -23.21
C GLU A 42 -2.61 -9.49 -24.14
N GLY A 43 -2.35 -8.20 -24.01
CA GLY A 43 -1.35 -7.52 -24.83
C GLY A 43 -1.13 -6.06 -24.48
N GLY A 44 0.10 -5.56 -24.73
CA GLY A 44 0.41 -4.14 -24.50
C GLY A 44 0.26 -3.65 -23.04
N GLY A 45 0.29 -4.56 -22.07
CA GLY A 45 0.08 -4.25 -20.66
C GLY A 45 -1.40 -4.25 -20.22
N GLN A 46 -2.33 -4.48 -21.15
CA GLN A 46 -3.76 -4.66 -20.85
C GLN A 46 -4.05 -6.15 -20.69
N PRO A 47 -4.70 -6.60 -19.59
CA PRO A 47 -5.13 -7.98 -19.40
C PRO A 47 -6.21 -8.41 -20.40
N ALA A 48 -6.34 -9.72 -20.58
CA ALA A 48 -7.38 -10.32 -21.42
C ALA A 48 -8.79 -10.05 -20.91
N ASP A 49 -9.74 -10.09 -21.83
CA ASP A 49 -11.15 -10.10 -21.49
C ASP A 49 -11.59 -11.43 -20.90
N HIS A 50 -12.68 -11.38 -20.15
CA HIS A 50 -13.46 -12.52 -19.72
C HIS A 50 -14.88 -12.44 -20.27
N GLY A 51 -15.65 -13.51 -20.12
CA GLY A 51 -17.05 -13.58 -20.54
C GLY A 51 -17.52 -14.98 -20.79
N THR A 52 -18.38 -15.20 -21.79
CA THR A 52 -18.92 -16.52 -22.14
C THR A 52 -18.92 -16.77 -23.63
N LEU A 53 -18.76 -18.04 -24.01
CA LEU A 53 -18.98 -18.58 -25.36
C LEU A 53 -20.05 -19.69 -25.23
N GLY A 54 -21.30 -19.39 -25.60
CA GLY A 54 -22.44 -20.22 -25.22
C GLY A 54 -22.49 -20.46 -23.72
N ASP A 55 -22.45 -21.72 -23.27
CA ASP A 55 -22.46 -22.10 -21.85
C ASP A 55 -21.05 -22.17 -21.22
N ALA A 56 -19.99 -22.00 -22.00
CA ALA A 56 -18.61 -22.03 -21.51
C ALA A 56 -18.17 -20.64 -21.02
N ARG A 57 -17.49 -20.60 -19.86
CA ARG A 57 -16.85 -19.36 -19.38
C ARG A 57 -15.48 -19.22 -20.04
N VAL A 58 -15.17 -18.03 -20.55
CA VAL A 58 -13.86 -17.63 -21.02
C VAL A 58 -13.05 -17.12 -19.82
N LEU A 59 -11.99 -17.84 -19.48
CA LEU A 59 -11.13 -17.58 -18.33
C LEU A 59 -9.90 -16.73 -18.68
N ASP A 60 -9.41 -16.88 -19.93
CA ASP A 60 -8.26 -16.15 -20.43
C ASP A 60 -8.27 -16.13 -21.96
N VAL A 61 -7.56 -15.16 -22.58
CA VAL A 61 -7.47 -15.03 -24.03
C VAL A 61 -6.06 -14.63 -24.43
N HIS A 62 -5.47 -15.37 -25.36
CA HIS A 62 -4.12 -15.11 -25.88
C HIS A 62 -4.10 -15.07 -27.40
N GLU A 63 -3.19 -14.29 -27.96
CA GLU A 63 -2.94 -14.26 -29.40
C GLU A 63 -1.54 -14.76 -29.71
N LYS A 64 -1.46 -15.63 -30.73
CA LYS A 64 -0.18 -16.07 -31.31
C LYS A 64 -0.31 -16.23 -32.81
N ASN A 65 0.56 -15.57 -33.57
CA ASN A 65 0.62 -15.66 -35.05
C ASN A 65 -0.74 -15.41 -35.71
N GLY A 66 -1.50 -14.39 -35.27
CA GLY A 66 -2.80 -14.03 -35.86
C GLY A 66 -3.99 -14.85 -35.36
N VAL A 67 -3.76 -15.95 -34.62
CA VAL A 67 -4.82 -16.78 -34.04
C VAL A 67 -5.09 -16.41 -32.61
N VAL A 68 -6.37 -16.11 -32.27
CA VAL A 68 -6.82 -15.83 -30.93
C VAL A 68 -7.37 -17.11 -30.30
N THR A 69 -6.78 -17.52 -29.18
CA THR A 69 -7.16 -18.71 -28.41
C THR A 69 -7.82 -18.32 -27.11
N HIS A 70 -9.01 -18.87 -26.85
CA HIS A 70 -9.79 -18.65 -25.65
C HIS A 70 -9.64 -19.86 -24.70
N LEU A 71 -9.18 -19.65 -23.47
CA LEU A 71 -9.20 -20.69 -22.44
C LEU A 71 -10.60 -20.75 -21.82
N CYS A 72 -11.30 -21.86 -22.06
CA CYS A 72 -12.68 -22.07 -21.60
C CYS A 72 -12.74 -23.13 -20.49
N ASP A 73 -13.71 -23.01 -19.58
CA ASP A 73 -13.93 -23.99 -18.50
C ASP A 73 -14.59 -25.29 -18.97
N ARG A 74 -15.14 -25.33 -20.18
CA ARG A 74 -15.76 -26.53 -20.79
C ARG A 74 -15.58 -26.56 -22.30
N ALA A 75 -15.73 -27.75 -22.87
CA ALA A 75 -15.58 -27.99 -24.29
C ALA A 75 -16.72 -27.40 -25.11
N LEU A 76 -16.40 -26.96 -26.33
CA LEU A 76 -17.33 -26.54 -27.36
C LEU A 76 -17.23 -27.44 -28.59
N SER A 77 -18.35 -27.63 -29.30
CA SER A 77 -18.39 -28.47 -30.49
C SER A 77 -17.76 -27.75 -31.70
N VAL A 78 -16.76 -28.34 -32.29
CA VAL A 78 -16.12 -27.83 -33.52
C VAL A 78 -17.16 -27.73 -34.63
N GLY A 79 -17.14 -26.65 -35.41
CA GLY A 79 -18.09 -26.34 -36.48
C GLY A 79 -19.43 -25.77 -36.00
N ALA A 80 -19.67 -25.71 -34.69
CA ALA A 80 -20.90 -25.11 -34.15
C ALA A 80 -20.81 -23.57 -34.13
N ALA A 81 -21.93 -22.92 -34.40
CA ALA A 81 -22.09 -21.49 -34.11
C ALA A 81 -22.28 -21.31 -32.59
N VAL A 82 -21.57 -20.35 -32.03
CA VAL A 82 -21.65 -19.99 -30.60
C VAL A 82 -21.86 -18.50 -30.44
N ASP A 83 -22.67 -18.13 -29.47
CA ASP A 83 -22.84 -16.74 -29.06
C ASP A 83 -21.78 -16.38 -28.02
N GLY A 84 -21.00 -15.34 -28.30
CA GLY A 84 -20.00 -14.77 -27.40
C GLY A 84 -20.55 -13.54 -26.70
N ARG A 85 -20.33 -13.46 -25.39
CA ARG A 85 -20.67 -12.28 -24.59
C ARG A 85 -19.49 -11.87 -23.72
N ILE A 86 -19.07 -10.60 -23.88
CA ILE A 86 -17.96 -10.00 -23.13
C ILE A 86 -18.43 -9.62 -21.71
N ASP A 87 -17.61 -9.85 -20.69
CA ASP A 87 -17.75 -9.17 -19.37
C ASP A 87 -17.50 -7.67 -19.60
N TRP A 88 -18.59 -6.95 -19.85
CA TRP A 88 -18.54 -5.53 -20.18
C TRP A 88 -18.00 -4.68 -19.03
N THR A 89 -18.28 -5.08 -17.79
CA THR A 89 -17.78 -4.37 -16.60
C THR A 89 -16.25 -4.38 -16.58
N ARG A 90 -15.64 -5.54 -16.82
CA ARG A 90 -14.20 -5.70 -16.92
C ARG A 90 -13.61 -4.99 -18.13
N ARG A 91 -14.21 -5.17 -19.31
CA ARG A 91 -13.76 -4.53 -20.55
C ARG A 91 -13.75 -3.02 -20.43
N PHE A 92 -14.85 -2.42 -19.98
CA PHE A 92 -14.97 -0.98 -19.86
C PHE A 92 -14.03 -0.40 -18.82
N ASP A 93 -13.84 -1.09 -17.69
CA ASP A 93 -12.83 -0.74 -16.70
C ASP A 93 -11.42 -0.71 -17.34
N HIS A 94 -11.02 -1.76 -18.08
CA HIS A 94 -9.73 -1.76 -18.76
C HIS A 94 -9.60 -0.63 -19.78
N MET A 95 -10.66 -0.32 -20.52
CA MET A 95 -10.68 0.81 -21.43
C MET A 95 -10.50 2.15 -20.72
N GLN A 96 -11.12 2.34 -19.53
CA GLN A 96 -10.96 3.53 -18.72
C GLN A 96 -9.50 3.64 -18.22
N GLN A 97 -8.93 2.56 -17.67
CA GLN A 97 -7.55 2.54 -17.19
C GLN A 97 -6.57 2.86 -18.33
N HIS A 98 -6.71 2.19 -19.48
CA HIS A 98 -5.80 2.34 -20.62
C HIS A 98 -5.90 3.74 -21.24
N SER A 99 -7.10 4.25 -21.44
CA SER A 99 -7.31 5.58 -22.00
C SER A 99 -6.84 6.70 -21.08
N GLY A 100 -7.07 6.55 -19.76
CA GLY A 100 -6.55 7.47 -18.75
C GLY A 100 -5.01 7.46 -18.70
N GLU A 101 -4.38 6.30 -18.83
CA GLU A 101 -2.92 6.18 -18.94
C GLU A 101 -2.39 6.96 -20.13
N HIS A 102 -2.99 6.80 -21.31
CA HIS A 102 -2.60 7.55 -22.49
C HIS A 102 -2.64 9.06 -22.28
N ILE A 103 -3.73 9.58 -21.73
CA ILE A 103 -3.91 11.01 -21.48
C ILE A 103 -2.80 11.53 -20.56
N VAL A 104 -2.57 10.87 -19.40
CA VAL A 104 -1.54 11.33 -18.46
C VAL A 104 -0.13 11.12 -18.98
N SER A 105 0.15 10.01 -19.67
CA SER A 105 1.48 9.73 -20.24
C SER A 105 1.84 10.71 -21.35
N GLY A 106 0.90 11.04 -22.24
CA GLY A 106 1.14 12.04 -23.27
C GLY A 106 1.48 13.40 -22.67
N MET A 107 0.73 13.84 -21.65
CA MET A 107 0.99 15.10 -20.96
C MET A 107 2.32 15.09 -20.17
N LEU A 108 2.65 13.99 -19.48
CA LEU A 108 3.92 13.87 -18.74
C LEU A 108 5.11 13.83 -19.70
N CYS A 109 5.07 12.98 -20.73
CA CYS A 109 6.16 12.87 -21.69
C CYS A 109 6.42 14.20 -22.42
N SER A 110 5.35 14.91 -22.78
CA SER A 110 5.47 16.25 -23.39
C SER A 110 6.06 17.30 -22.45
N ALA A 111 5.62 17.28 -21.17
CA ALA A 111 6.05 18.31 -20.19
C ALA A 111 7.48 18.09 -19.69
N PHE A 112 7.92 16.83 -19.57
CA PHE A 112 9.22 16.48 -18.98
C PHE A 112 10.23 15.94 -19.99
N HIS A 113 9.87 15.88 -21.30
CA HIS A 113 10.70 15.31 -22.36
C HIS A 113 11.23 13.92 -21.99
N CYS A 114 10.35 13.07 -21.47
CA CYS A 114 10.66 11.73 -20.98
C CYS A 114 9.85 10.67 -21.71
N ASP A 115 10.22 9.41 -21.45
CA ASP A 115 9.54 8.24 -22.00
C ASP A 115 8.80 7.49 -20.90
N ASN A 116 7.63 6.93 -21.24
CA ASN A 116 7.00 5.87 -20.50
C ASN A 116 7.74 4.57 -20.82
N VAL A 117 8.58 4.09 -19.88
CA VAL A 117 9.42 2.91 -20.03
C VAL A 117 8.81 1.65 -19.42
N GLY A 118 7.66 1.76 -18.78
CA GLY A 118 6.92 0.63 -18.20
C GLY A 118 5.46 0.97 -17.99
N PHE A 119 4.57 0.04 -18.36
CA PHE A 119 3.14 0.10 -18.11
C PHE A 119 2.63 -1.27 -17.72
N HIS A 120 1.91 -1.33 -16.62
CA HIS A 120 1.26 -2.56 -16.17
C HIS A 120 -0.11 -2.22 -15.57
N MET A 121 -1.14 -2.82 -16.14
CA MET A 121 -2.51 -2.72 -15.64
C MET A 121 -2.78 -3.90 -14.69
N GLY A 122 -2.53 -3.68 -13.40
CA GLY A 122 -2.86 -4.66 -12.35
C GLY A 122 -4.36 -4.75 -12.08
N ALA A 123 -4.74 -5.72 -11.26
CA ALA A 123 -6.12 -5.89 -10.83
C ALA A 123 -6.62 -4.67 -10.03
N ASP A 124 -5.78 -4.13 -9.14
CA ASP A 124 -6.15 -3.05 -8.22
C ASP A 124 -5.66 -1.69 -8.69
N VAL A 125 -4.48 -1.62 -9.30
CA VAL A 125 -3.79 -0.37 -9.63
C VAL A 125 -3.08 -0.47 -10.98
N VAL A 126 -2.97 0.65 -11.69
CA VAL A 126 -2.12 0.81 -12.86
C VAL A 126 -0.78 1.40 -12.41
N THR A 127 0.33 0.78 -12.81
CA THR A 127 1.68 1.31 -12.58
C THR A 127 2.30 1.79 -13.88
N ILE A 128 2.96 2.96 -13.82
CA ILE A 128 3.60 3.58 -14.97
C ILE A 128 5.01 4.03 -14.54
N ASP A 129 6.02 3.64 -15.33
CA ASP A 129 7.41 3.99 -15.07
C ASP A 129 7.88 5.03 -16.10
N TYR A 130 8.47 6.09 -15.62
CA TYR A 130 9.07 7.15 -16.44
C TYR A 130 10.57 7.25 -16.18
N ASN A 131 11.36 7.55 -17.24
CA ASN A 131 12.81 7.73 -17.16
C ASN A 131 13.22 9.17 -16.80
N ALA A 132 12.41 9.88 -16.02
CA ALA A 132 12.69 11.22 -15.54
C ALA A 132 12.34 11.38 -14.06
N ASP A 133 13.02 12.30 -13.38
CA ASP A 133 12.70 12.69 -12.01
C ASP A 133 11.57 13.72 -12.01
N ILE A 134 10.35 13.27 -11.74
CA ILE A 134 9.14 14.09 -11.77
C ILE A 134 8.66 14.31 -10.34
N PRO A 135 8.73 15.55 -9.81
CA PRO A 135 8.27 15.86 -8.46
C PRO A 135 6.76 15.62 -8.30
N TRP A 136 6.36 15.13 -7.13
CA TRP A 136 4.95 14.85 -6.84
C TRP A 136 4.00 16.04 -7.10
N ALA A 137 4.41 17.25 -6.75
CA ALA A 137 3.61 18.46 -7.01
C ALA A 137 3.31 18.66 -8.51
N GLN A 138 4.24 18.29 -9.39
CA GLN A 138 4.04 18.36 -10.84
C GLN A 138 3.18 17.21 -11.36
N VAL A 139 3.27 16.03 -10.75
CA VAL A 139 2.34 14.92 -11.03
C VAL A 139 0.90 15.34 -10.74
N LEU A 140 0.66 16.01 -9.60
CA LEU A 140 -0.67 16.53 -9.26
C LEU A 140 -1.15 17.64 -10.21
N GLU A 141 -0.25 18.45 -10.76
CA GLU A 141 -0.60 19.44 -11.78
C GLU A 141 -1.02 18.76 -13.10
N ILE A 142 -0.31 17.71 -13.50
CA ILE A 142 -0.72 16.89 -14.66
C ILE A 142 -2.06 16.19 -14.40
N GLU A 143 -2.30 15.65 -13.21
CA GLU A 143 -3.60 15.09 -12.83
C GLU A 143 -4.74 16.09 -13.04
N ARG A 144 -4.56 17.32 -12.56
CA ARG A 144 -5.54 18.40 -12.72
C ARG A 144 -5.82 18.72 -14.19
N ARG A 145 -4.77 18.82 -15.01
CA ARG A 145 -4.88 19.08 -16.46
C ARG A 145 -5.53 17.91 -17.20
N ALA A 146 -5.17 16.67 -16.86
CA ALA A 146 -5.75 15.48 -17.44
C ALA A 146 -7.26 15.37 -17.13
N ASN A 147 -7.67 15.68 -15.90
CA ASN A 147 -9.08 15.70 -15.54
C ASN A 147 -9.84 16.82 -16.28
N ALA A 148 -9.25 18.01 -16.45
CA ALA A 148 -9.86 19.07 -17.26
C ALA A 148 -10.09 18.60 -18.70
N TYR A 149 -9.08 17.99 -19.33
CA TYR A 149 -9.19 17.42 -20.67
C TYR A 149 -10.27 16.31 -20.77
N ILE A 150 -10.35 15.45 -19.75
CA ILE A 150 -11.39 14.40 -19.69
C ILE A 150 -12.78 15.03 -19.70
N TRP A 151 -13.01 16.09 -18.93
CA TRP A 151 -14.30 16.75 -18.80
C TRP A 151 -14.70 17.58 -20.03
N GLU A 152 -13.74 17.97 -20.87
CA GLU A 152 -13.97 18.60 -22.18
C GLU A 152 -14.52 17.60 -23.22
N ASP A 153 -14.44 16.30 -22.94
CA ASP A 153 -15.04 15.20 -23.72
C ASP A 153 -14.60 15.17 -25.20
N HIS A 154 -13.31 15.12 -25.44
CA HIS A 154 -12.71 15.00 -26.77
C HIS A 154 -12.92 13.63 -27.41
N PRO A 155 -13.10 13.52 -28.74
CA PRO A 155 -13.15 12.24 -29.44
C PRO A 155 -11.79 11.54 -29.38
N VAL A 156 -11.82 10.21 -29.28
CA VAL A 156 -10.63 9.36 -29.44
C VAL A 156 -10.56 8.87 -30.87
N GLU A 157 -9.42 9.09 -31.53
CA GLU A 157 -9.22 8.73 -32.93
C GLU A 157 -8.36 7.50 -33.05
N ILE A 158 -8.79 6.53 -33.87
CA ILE A 158 -8.03 5.33 -34.20
C ILE A 158 -7.74 5.36 -35.70
N ARG A 159 -6.47 5.24 -36.08
CA ARG A 159 -6.02 5.34 -37.46
C ARG A 159 -5.06 4.21 -37.79
N TYR A 160 -5.04 3.80 -39.07
CA TYR A 160 -4.05 2.89 -39.65
C TYR A 160 -3.34 3.64 -40.80
N PRO A 161 -2.37 4.51 -40.48
CA PRO A 161 -1.69 5.33 -41.47
C PRO A 161 -0.86 4.47 -42.45
N SER A 162 -0.67 4.96 -43.67
CA SER A 162 0.33 4.40 -44.59
C SER A 162 1.73 4.59 -44.02
N PRO A 163 2.76 3.85 -44.55
CA PRO A 163 4.14 4.05 -44.11
C PRO A 163 4.64 5.49 -44.29
N GLU A 164 4.21 6.18 -45.35
CA GLU A 164 4.56 7.58 -45.62
C GLU A 164 3.90 8.53 -44.62
N GLU A 165 2.62 8.32 -44.35
CA GLU A 165 1.90 9.09 -43.31
C GLU A 165 2.48 8.85 -41.94
N LEU A 166 2.79 7.58 -41.59
CA LEU A 166 3.34 7.19 -40.31
C LEU A 166 4.70 7.88 -40.03
N ALA A 167 5.56 7.99 -41.08
CA ALA A 167 6.85 8.66 -40.95
C ALA A 167 6.74 10.17 -40.64
N ALA A 168 5.60 10.79 -40.95
CA ALA A 168 5.34 12.20 -40.71
C ALA A 168 4.59 12.47 -39.40
N LEU A 169 4.07 11.43 -38.72
CA LEU A 169 3.28 11.60 -37.48
C LEU A 169 4.19 11.68 -36.25
N PRO A 170 3.96 12.63 -35.33
CA PRO A 170 4.68 12.74 -34.07
C PRO A 170 4.06 11.81 -32.99
N TYR A 171 4.16 10.50 -33.19
CA TYR A 171 3.58 9.54 -32.25
C TYR A 171 4.62 8.94 -31.31
N ARG A 172 4.20 8.55 -30.11
CA ARG A 172 5.01 7.78 -29.16
C ARG A 172 4.94 6.28 -29.49
N SER A 173 6.03 5.58 -29.30
CA SER A 173 6.07 4.10 -29.39
C SER A 173 7.03 3.53 -28.36
N LYS A 174 6.63 2.43 -27.72
CA LYS A 174 7.47 1.69 -26.76
C LYS A 174 8.37 0.65 -27.45
N LYS A 175 8.17 0.38 -28.74
CA LYS A 175 8.88 -0.66 -29.51
C LYS A 175 9.11 -0.17 -30.93
N GLU A 176 10.14 -0.73 -31.56
CA GLU A 176 10.23 -0.67 -33.03
C GLU A 176 9.08 -1.47 -33.64
N LEU A 177 8.36 -0.86 -34.55
CA LEU A 177 7.15 -1.42 -35.15
C LEU A 177 7.42 -1.85 -36.58
N THR A 178 6.92 -3.03 -36.94
CA THR A 178 6.96 -3.56 -38.31
C THR A 178 5.53 -3.91 -38.75
N GLY A 179 5.22 -3.66 -40.03
CA GLY A 179 3.88 -3.91 -40.59
C GLY A 179 2.88 -2.77 -40.38
N ALA A 180 1.59 -3.10 -40.36
CA ALA A 180 0.52 -2.13 -40.14
C ALA A 180 0.50 -1.64 -38.71
N VAL A 181 0.68 -0.32 -38.51
CA VAL A 181 0.72 0.31 -37.19
C VAL A 181 -0.64 0.93 -36.88
N ARG A 182 -1.22 0.54 -35.74
CA ARG A 182 -2.45 1.15 -35.22
C ARG A 182 -2.09 2.32 -34.32
N ILE A 183 -2.51 3.52 -34.70
CA ILE A 183 -2.33 4.75 -33.95
C ILE A 183 -3.61 5.07 -33.19
N THR A 184 -3.49 5.28 -31.88
CA THR A 184 -4.55 5.82 -31.04
C THR A 184 -4.18 7.25 -30.68
N ALA A 185 -5.05 8.21 -30.96
CA ALA A 185 -4.83 9.62 -30.68
C ALA A 185 -5.92 10.17 -29.73
N PHE A 186 -5.46 10.89 -28.73
CA PHE A 186 -6.22 11.76 -27.86
C PHE A 186 -5.85 13.20 -28.25
N PRO A 187 -6.59 13.85 -29.15
CA PRO A 187 -6.17 15.12 -29.75
C PRO A 187 -5.79 16.18 -28.70
N GLY A 188 -4.58 16.70 -28.78
CA GLY A 188 -4.05 17.67 -27.80
C GLY A 188 -3.48 17.06 -26.51
N ALA A 189 -3.65 15.75 -26.25
CA ALA A 189 -3.10 15.08 -25.08
C ALA A 189 -2.05 14.03 -25.43
N ASP A 190 -2.35 13.10 -26.34
CA ASP A 190 -1.45 12.00 -26.70
C ASP A 190 -1.67 11.50 -28.14
N MET A 191 -0.63 10.97 -28.74
CA MET A 191 -0.68 10.15 -29.95
C MET A 191 0.32 9.01 -29.82
N CYS A 192 -0.15 7.78 -29.81
CA CYS A 192 0.69 6.62 -29.53
C CYS A 192 0.34 5.40 -30.41
N ALA A 193 1.35 4.64 -30.76
CA ALA A 193 1.14 3.32 -31.35
C ALA A 193 0.64 2.36 -30.27
N CYS A 194 -0.62 1.94 -30.37
CA CYS A 194 -1.28 1.12 -29.36
C CYS A 194 -2.28 0.14 -29.97
N CYS A 195 -2.21 -1.12 -29.50
CA CYS A 195 -3.12 -2.20 -29.90
C CYS A 195 -4.24 -2.45 -28.88
N GLY A 196 -4.29 -1.71 -27.75
CA GLY A 196 -5.30 -1.89 -26.71
C GLY A 196 -6.69 -1.41 -27.10
N THR A 197 -7.67 -1.69 -26.23
CA THR A 197 -9.03 -1.16 -26.36
C THR A 197 -9.15 0.16 -25.62
N HIS A 198 -9.87 1.12 -26.21
CA HIS A 198 -10.03 2.47 -25.69
C HIS A 198 -11.47 2.92 -25.70
N VAL A 199 -11.78 3.91 -24.87
CA VAL A 199 -13.06 4.62 -24.90
C VAL A 199 -13.20 5.41 -26.22
N LEU A 200 -14.43 5.77 -26.59
CA LEU A 200 -14.69 6.56 -27.81
C LEU A 200 -14.48 8.05 -27.59
N ARG A 201 -14.63 8.52 -26.36
CA ARG A 201 -14.49 9.91 -25.97
C ARG A 201 -13.79 10.01 -24.62
N SER A 202 -12.98 11.07 -24.42
CA SER A 202 -12.22 11.26 -23.18
C SER A 202 -13.11 11.31 -21.93
N GLY A 203 -14.32 11.86 -22.04
CA GLY A 203 -15.28 11.91 -20.93
C GLY A 203 -15.69 10.55 -20.37
N GLN A 204 -15.62 9.48 -21.19
CA GLN A 204 -15.92 8.12 -20.74
C GLN A 204 -14.82 7.54 -19.80
N VAL A 205 -13.64 8.15 -19.73
CA VAL A 205 -12.64 7.83 -18.69
C VAL A 205 -13.18 8.20 -17.31
N GLY A 206 -13.98 9.27 -17.21
CA GLY A 206 -14.58 9.76 -15.97
C GLY A 206 -13.61 10.66 -15.18
N LEU A 207 -12.61 10.08 -14.53
CA LEU A 207 -11.53 10.82 -13.88
C LEU A 207 -10.26 9.99 -13.80
N VAL A 208 -9.14 10.65 -13.59
CA VAL A 208 -7.86 10.03 -13.23
C VAL A 208 -7.43 10.50 -11.85
N LYS A 209 -6.80 9.60 -11.08
CA LYS A 209 -6.26 9.88 -9.75
C LYS A 209 -4.92 9.20 -9.56
N PHE A 210 -3.86 9.97 -9.34
CA PHE A 210 -2.60 9.42 -8.85
C PHE A 210 -2.70 9.13 -7.36
N ILE A 211 -2.32 7.91 -6.96
CA ILE A 211 -2.41 7.43 -5.57
C ILE A 211 -1.04 7.06 -4.99
N GLY A 212 -0.02 6.92 -5.85
CA GLY A 212 1.34 6.58 -5.43
C GLY A 212 2.41 7.23 -6.30
N TRP A 213 3.55 7.53 -5.67
CA TRP A 213 4.76 8.03 -6.28
C TRP A 213 5.96 7.44 -5.54
N GLN A 214 6.92 6.91 -6.29
CA GLN A 214 8.18 6.44 -5.72
C GLN A 214 9.32 6.61 -6.70
N LYS A 215 10.53 6.82 -6.19
CA LYS A 215 11.74 6.76 -7.00
C LYS A 215 11.90 5.35 -7.56
N PHE A 216 12.15 5.23 -8.86
CA PHE A 216 12.30 3.94 -9.51
C PHE A 216 13.38 4.01 -10.59
N ARG A 217 14.48 3.29 -10.41
CA ARG A 217 15.68 3.35 -11.27
C ARG A 217 16.15 4.79 -11.43
N ASP A 218 16.32 5.27 -12.65
CA ASP A 218 16.75 6.63 -12.97
C ASP A 218 15.59 7.64 -13.07
N GLY A 219 14.39 7.23 -12.71
CA GLY A 219 13.17 8.04 -12.82
C GLY A 219 12.18 7.77 -11.70
N VAL A 220 10.88 7.75 -12.05
CA VAL A 220 9.79 7.56 -11.09
C VAL A 220 8.83 6.48 -11.53
N ARG A 221 8.25 5.76 -10.57
CA ARG A 221 7.06 4.95 -10.73
C ARG A 221 5.86 5.68 -10.15
N LEU A 222 4.80 5.77 -10.93
CA LEU A 222 3.53 6.34 -10.52
C LEU A 222 2.47 5.25 -10.44
N GLU A 223 1.57 5.38 -9.48
CA GLU A 223 0.38 4.54 -9.35
C GLU A 223 -0.85 5.37 -9.68
N LEU A 224 -1.68 4.85 -10.59
CA LEU A 224 -2.81 5.53 -11.18
C LEU A 224 -4.07 4.68 -11.07
N LEU A 225 -5.18 5.35 -10.83
CA LEU A 225 -6.53 4.81 -10.98
C LEU A 225 -7.34 5.70 -11.92
N CYS A 226 -8.18 5.08 -12.76
CA CYS A 226 -9.08 5.81 -13.66
C CYS A 226 -10.52 5.33 -13.47
N GLY A 227 -11.48 6.16 -13.88
CA GLY A 227 -12.89 5.82 -13.94
C GLY A 227 -13.45 5.32 -12.61
N ARG A 228 -14.15 4.18 -12.68
CA ARG A 228 -14.78 3.59 -11.51
C ARG A 228 -13.80 3.28 -10.39
N ARG A 229 -12.61 2.72 -10.69
CA ARG A 229 -11.60 2.43 -9.66
C ARG A 229 -11.20 3.68 -8.88
N ALA A 230 -11.02 4.81 -9.58
CA ALA A 230 -10.69 6.09 -8.95
C ALA A 230 -11.85 6.61 -8.08
N ALA A 231 -13.10 6.51 -8.55
CA ALA A 231 -14.28 6.91 -7.79
C ALA A 231 -14.48 6.07 -6.54
N ASP A 232 -14.32 4.74 -6.65
CA ASP A 232 -14.44 3.81 -5.52
C ASP A 232 -13.34 4.08 -4.47
N TYR A 233 -12.10 4.32 -4.91
CA TYR A 233 -10.99 4.70 -4.03
C TYR A 233 -11.26 6.01 -3.28
N LEU A 234 -11.72 7.05 -3.98
CA LEU A 234 -12.05 8.33 -3.34
C LEU A 234 -13.22 8.19 -2.37
N SER A 235 -14.23 7.36 -2.71
CA SER A 235 -15.34 7.06 -1.81
C SER A 235 -14.88 6.35 -0.54
N ALA A 236 -13.96 5.40 -0.65
CA ALA A 236 -13.36 4.72 0.50
C ALA A 236 -12.54 5.69 1.38
N CYS A 237 -11.73 6.56 0.77
CA CYS A 237 -10.98 7.59 1.49
C CYS A 237 -11.92 8.58 2.22
N TRP A 238 -13.01 8.99 1.57
CA TRP A 238 -14.02 9.84 2.19
C TRP A 238 -14.66 9.17 3.40
N GLU A 239 -15.05 7.89 3.28
CA GLU A 239 -15.65 7.15 4.39
C GLU A 239 -14.69 7.00 5.57
N GLN A 240 -13.38 6.75 5.32
CA GLN A 240 -12.36 6.77 6.37
C GLN A 240 -12.24 8.12 7.05
N ALA A 241 -12.23 9.21 6.26
CA ALA A 241 -12.20 10.57 6.82
C ALA A 241 -13.44 10.87 7.66
N ARG A 242 -14.62 10.44 7.21
CA ARG A 242 -15.90 10.59 7.92
C ARG A 242 -15.87 9.84 9.26
N GLN A 243 -15.44 8.58 9.27
CA GLN A 243 -15.34 7.76 10.49
C GLN A 243 -14.31 8.36 11.47
N THR A 244 -13.16 8.80 10.96
CA THR A 244 -12.13 9.47 11.77
C THR A 244 -12.68 10.76 12.39
N GLY A 245 -13.37 11.58 11.62
CA GLY A 245 -14.03 12.79 12.10
C GLY A 245 -15.07 12.49 13.17
N GLN A 246 -15.89 11.45 12.99
CA GLN A 246 -16.86 11.00 13.98
C GLN A 246 -16.19 10.55 15.28
N ALA A 247 -15.13 9.74 15.21
CA ALA A 247 -14.38 9.28 16.39
C ALA A 247 -13.75 10.45 17.18
N LEU A 248 -13.38 11.53 16.50
CA LEU A 248 -12.76 12.72 17.09
C LEU A 248 -13.77 13.85 17.37
N SER A 249 -15.07 13.63 17.12
CA SER A 249 -16.14 14.63 17.26
C SER A 249 -15.88 15.92 16.48
N VAL A 250 -15.37 15.79 15.25
CA VAL A 250 -15.11 16.90 14.33
C VAL A 250 -15.65 16.57 12.94
N LYS A 251 -15.73 17.58 12.06
CA LYS A 251 -16.03 17.34 10.63
C LYS A 251 -14.88 16.58 9.95
N PRO A 252 -15.15 15.78 8.89
CA PRO A 252 -14.13 15.03 8.17
C PRO A 252 -12.93 15.87 7.73
N GLU A 253 -13.17 17.09 7.26
CA GLU A 253 -12.13 18.01 6.78
C GLU A 253 -11.20 18.49 7.90
N ALA A 254 -11.64 18.42 9.15
CA ALA A 254 -10.88 18.81 10.33
C ALA A 254 -10.18 17.61 11.02
N ALA A 255 -10.33 16.39 10.48
CA ALA A 255 -9.80 15.17 11.11
C ALA A 255 -8.27 15.24 11.32
N PHE A 256 -7.52 15.69 10.32
CA PHE A 256 -6.06 15.82 10.41
C PHE A 256 -5.63 16.81 11.51
N ALA A 257 -6.27 17.97 11.58
CA ALA A 257 -6.00 18.97 12.63
C ALA A 257 -6.32 18.42 14.04
N ALA A 258 -7.40 17.64 14.17
CA ALA A 258 -7.76 16.99 15.42
C ALA A 258 -6.74 15.93 15.85
N VAL A 259 -6.23 15.12 14.94
CA VAL A 259 -5.14 14.15 15.19
C VAL A 259 -3.88 14.86 15.66
N THR A 260 -3.46 15.91 14.97
CA THR A 260 -2.27 16.71 15.35
C THR A 260 -2.42 17.31 16.76
N ARG A 261 -3.61 17.84 17.09
CA ARG A 261 -3.90 18.35 18.43
C ARG A 261 -3.80 17.24 19.48
N LEU A 262 -4.41 16.08 19.25
CA LEU A 262 -4.35 14.96 20.19
C LEU A 262 -2.93 14.44 20.41
N GLN A 263 -2.10 14.41 19.37
CA GLN A 263 -0.68 14.06 19.51
C GLN A 263 0.05 15.05 20.43
N GLY A 264 -0.22 16.35 20.30
CA GLY A 264 0.33 17.38 21.18
C GLY A 264 -0.16 17.25 22.64
N GLU A 265 -1.47 17.02 22.83
CA GLU A 265 -2.07 16.79 24.15
C GLU A 265 -1.49 15.54 24.84
N LEU A 266 -1.31 14.45 24.09
CA LEU A 266 -0.68 13.22 24.59
C LEU A 266 0.77 13.45 25.01
N LEU A 267 1.55 14.18 24.20
CA LEU A 267 2.94 14.53 24.55
C LEU A 267 2.98 15.34 25.86
N SER A 268 2.19 16.39 25.95
CA SER A 268 2.11 17.23 27.16
C SER A 268 1.62 16.44 28.38
N ALA A 269 0.70 15.50 28.22
CA ALA A 269 0.25 14.64 29.30
C ALA A 269 1.38 13.71 29.80
N LYS A 270 2.16 13.13 28.88
CA LYS A 270 3.34 12.31 29.22
C LYS A 270 4.41 13.10 29.94
N GLU A 271 4.70 14.32 29.50
CA GLU A 271 5.67 15.22 30.16
C GLU A 271 5.21 15.58 31.58
N ARG A 272 3.94 15.91 31.77
CA ARG A 272 3.38 16.18 33.10
C ARG A 272 3.43 14.94 33.98
N ALA A 273 3.10 13.75 33.47
CA ALA A 273 3.18 12.52 34.25
C ALA A 273 4.64 12.23 34.69
N ALA A 274 5.61 12.39 33.79
CA ALA A 274 7.02 12.23 34.12
C ALA A 274 7.50 13.24 35.18
N ALA A 275 7.10 14.50 35.08
CA ALA A 275 7.43 15.52 36.08
C ALA A 275 6.82 15.25 37.47
N LEU A 276 5.57 14.79 37.53
CA LEU A 276 4.92 14.38 38.76
C LEU A 276 5.58 13.15 39.40
N GLU A 277 5.99 12.18 38.57
CA GLU A 277 6.71 10.99 39.00
C GLU A 277 8.06 11.39 39.61
N GLU A 278 8.80 12.30 38.96
CA GLU A 278 10.08 12.80 39.45
C GLU A 278 9.93 13.58 40.81
N GLN A 279 8.88 14.41 40.95
CA GLN A 279 8.56 15.06 42.24
C GLN A 279 8.24 14.01 43.31
N SER A 280 7.49 12.95 42.98
CA SER A 280 7.18 11.86 43.92
C SER A 280 8.47 11.11 44.33
N PHE A 281 9.36 10.87 43.40
CA PHE A 281 10.65 10.23 43.71
C PHE A 281 11.54 11.10 44.58
N ALA A 282 11.60 12.40 44.33
CA ALA A 282 12.34 13.34 45.15
C ALA A 282 11.76 13.44 46.61
N HIS A 283 10.43 13.42 46.74
CA HIS A 283 9.78 13.37 48.05
C HIS A 283 10.13 12.07 48.79
N THR A 284 10.02 10.93 48.16
CA THR A 284 10.42 9.62 48.74
C THR A 284 11.90 9.65 49.13
N ALA A 285 12.79 10.15 48.24
CA ALA A 285 14.22 10.27 48.56
C ALA A 285 14.48 11.13 49.80
N ALA A 286 13.74 12.22 50.00
CA ALA A 286 13.83 13.08 51.19
C ALA A 286 13.40 12.33 52.47
N GLU A 287 12.33 11.54 52.42
CA GLU A 287 11.86 10.72 53.53
C GLU A 287 12.87 9.71 54.01
N TYR A 288 13.72 9.16 53.11
CA TYR A 288 14.74 8.16 53.39
C TYR A 288 16.15 8.74 53.56
N ALA A 289 16.29 10.05 53.55
CA ALA A 289 17.59 10.70 53.69
C ALA A 289 18.27 10.30 55.00
N GLY A 290 19.53 9.85 54.96
CA GLY A 290 20.34 9.46 56.08
C GLY A 290 19.92 8.18 56.82
N LYS A 291 18.94 7.44 56.34
CA LYS A 291 18.43 6.22 56.99
C LYS A 291 19.34 4.98 56.85
N GLY A 292 20.36 5.07 56.06
CA GLY A 292 21.23 3.90 55.75
C GLY A 292 20.60 2.94 54.75
N ASP A 293 20.79 1.66 54.98
CA ASP A 293 20.23 0.61 54.08
C ASP A 293 18.71 0.71 54.02
N THR A 294 18.18 0.87 52.82
CA THR A 294 16.78 1.16 52.54
C THR A 294 16.18 0.13 51.60
N LEU A 295 15.00 -0.37 51.97
CA LEU A 295 14.15 -1.23 51.14
C LEU A 295 12.80 -0.52 50.89
N LEU A 296 12.45 -0.40 49.61
CA LEU A 296 11.18 0.12 49.14
C LEU A 296 10.42 -0.93 48.36
N ILE A 297 9.18 -1.15 48.69
CA ILE A 297 8.24 -1.96 47.88
C ILE A 297 7.07 -1.04 47.50
N THR A 298 6.83 -0.91 46.20
CA THR A 298 5.85 0.06 45.70
C THR A 298 4.96 -0.57 44.60
N ALA A 299 3.89 0.10 44.25
CA ALA A 299 3.07 -0.23 43.09
C ALA A 299 3.92 -0.27 41.78
N PRO A 300 3.42 -0.90 40.73
CA PRO A 300 4.12 -0.95 39.45
C PRO A 300 4.52 0.44 38.95
N LEU A 301 5.74 0.57 38.46
CA LEU A 301 6.28 1.78 37.82
C LEU A 301 6.53 1.50 36.35
N GLU A 302 6.21 2.46 35.46
CA GLU A 302 6.40 2.34 34.03
C GLU A 302 7.85 2.54 33.59
N GLY A 303 8.22 1.95 32.45
CA GLY A 303 9.51 2.17 31.79
C GLY A 303 10.71 1.89 32.71
N ASP A 304 11.52 2.89 32.97
CA ASP A 304 12.69 2.87 33.84
C ASP A 304 12.43 3.46 35.25
N GLY A 305 11.18 3.65 35.61
CA GLY A 305 10.77 4.27 36.88
C GLY A 305 11.37 3.61 38.12
N VAL A 306 11.50 2.25 38.12
CA VAL A 306 12.13 1.52 39.24
C VAL A 306 13.58 1.95 39.43
N ARG A 307 14.33 2.08 38.36
CA ARG A 307 15.72 2.55 38.38
C ARG A 307 15.80 4.00 38.86
N ARG A 308 14.98 4.89 38.29
CA ARG A 308 14.97 6.33 38.65
C ARG A 308 14.63 6.55 40.12
N LEU A 309 13.62 5.82 40.65
CA LEU A 309 13.31 5.87 42.06
C LEU A 309 14.48 5.39 42.96
N CYS A 310 15.08 4.26 42.56
CA CYS A 310 16.24 3.71 43.24
C CYS A 310 17.43 4.68 43.21
N ASP A 311 17.72 5.29 42.06
CA ASP A 311 18.77 6.31 41.92
C ASP A 311 18.50 7.53 42.85
N ALA A 312 17.29 8.05 42.87
CA ALA A 312 16.92 9.20 43.70
C ALA A 312 17.11 8.90 45.20
N VAL A 313 16.65 7.74 45.67
CA VAL A 313 16.78 7.36 47.10
C VAL A 313 18.20 7.02 47.45
N ALA A 314 18.94 6.32 46.58
CA ALA A 314 20.35 5.94 46.83
C ALA A 314 21.28 7.14 47.00
N GLN A 315 20.97 8.29 46.40
CA GLN A 315 21.74 9.53 46.54
C GLN A 315 21.65 10.14 47.96
N THR A 316 20.57 9.82 48.70
CA THR A 316 20.29 10.47 50.00
C THR A 316 20.31 9.52 51.18
N CYS A 317 20.05 8.25 51.03
CA CYS A 317 19.88 7.28 52.13
C CYS A 317 21.19 6.95 52.86
N LEU A 318 22.38 7.20 52.30
CA LEU A 318 23.71 6.89 52.86
C LEU A 318 23.98 5.38 53.08
N GLY A 319 23.32 4.54 52.29
CA GLY A 319 23.47 3.08 52.36
C GLY A 319 23.08 2.41 51.08
N ARG A 320 22.80 1.11 51.15
CA ARG A 320 22.22 0.34 50.04
C ARG A 320 20.76 0.69 49.86
N CYS A 321 20.34 1.03 48.65
CA CYS A 321 18.95 1.17 48.25
C CYS A 321 18.49 0.01 47.43
N ALA A 322 17.38 -0.64 47.81
CA ALA A 322 16.70 -1.68 47.02
C ALA A 322 15.23 -1.27 46.81
N VAL A 323 14.83 -1.15 45.55
CA VAL A 323 13.46 -0.83 45.16
C VAL A 323 12.86 -1.99 44.43
N PHE A 324 11.67 -2.43 44.85
CA PHE A 324 10.83 -3.41 44.19
C PHE A 324 9.50 -2.73 43.83
N ALA A 325 9.19 -2.71 42.54
CA ALA A 325 7.93 -2.15 42.07
C ALA A 325 7.14 -3.25 41.31
N GLY A 326 5.89 -3.44 41.70
CA GLY A 326 5.06 -4.50 41.14
C GLY A 326 3.99 -4.98 42.10
N THR A 327 3.59 -6.22 41.90
CA THR A 327 2.65 -6.95 42.76
C THR A 327 3.25 -8.34 43.04
N ASP A 328 2.70 -9.03 44.05
CA ASP A 328 3.13 -10.40 44.40
C ASP A 328 3.18 -11.31 43.17
N GLY A 329 4.31 -11.99 42.97
CA GLY A 329 4.59 -12.83 41.83
C GLY A 329 5.20 -12.09 40.61
N ALA A 330 5.18 -10.75 40.58
CA ALA A 330 5.61 -9.96 39.41
C ALA A 330 6.25 -8.60 39.79
N TYR A 331 7.40 -8.64 40.47
CA TYR A 331 8.16 -7.45 40.79
C TYR A 331 9.27 -7.19 39.76
N ARG A 332 9.49 -5.91 39.44
CA ARG A 332 10.74 -5.40 38.87
C ARG A 332 11.56 -4.78 39.99
N TYR A 333 12.86 -4.96 39.97
CA TYR A 333 13.73 -4.42 41.00
C TYR A 333 14.88 -3.61 40.44
N ALA A 334 15.37 -2.68 41.25
CA ALA A 334 16.66 -2.04 41.12
C ALA A 334 17.33 -2.03 42.50
N VAL A 335 18.65 -2.27 42.53
CA VAL A 335 19.48 -2.23 43.75
C VAL A 335 20.71 -1.38 43.44
N ILE A 336 20.98 -0.43 44.33
CA ILE A 336 22.14 0.46 44.25
C ILE A 336 22.86 0.46 45.60
N HIS A 337 24.20 0.36 45.55
CA HIS A 337 25.06 0.62 46.68
C HIS A 337 26.36 1.25 46.16
N ALA A 338 26.52 2.53 46.34
CA ALA A 338 27.66 3.28 45.83
C ALA A 338 28.97 2.76 46.42
N GLY A 339 29.94 2.47 45.58
CA GLY A 339 31.27 2.05 45.99
C GLY A 339 31.38 0.61 46.52
N GLN A 340 30.33 -0.19 46.42
CA GLN A 340 30.31 -1.60 46.85
C GLN A 340 29.98 -2.54 45.70
N ASP A 341 30.61 -3.71 45.65
CA ASP A 341 30.25 -4.76 44.71
C ASP A 341 28.99 -5.48 45.19
N ILE A 342 27.88 -5.23 44.51
CA ILE A 342 26.58 -5.83 44.86
C ILE A 342 26.27 -7.12 44.10
N ARG A 343 27.14 -7.58 43.20
CA ARG A 343 26.90 -8.81 42.41
C ARG A 343 26.66 -10.05 43.27
N PRO A 344 27.41 -10.29 44.39
CA PRO A 344 27.13 -11.41 45.28
C PRO A 344 25.73 -11.31 45.91
N LEU A 345 25.36 -10.13 46.41
CA LEU A 345 24.01 -9.89 46.97
C LEU A 345 22.89 -10.16 45.97
N VAL A 346 23.07 -9.67 44.73
CA VAL A 346 22.05 -9.84 43.67
C VAL A 346 21.93 -11.28 43.23
N LYS A 347 23.03 -12.03 43.22
CA LYS A 347 23.02 -13.48 42.94
C LYS A 347 22.20 -14.22 43.99
N ASP A 348 22.45 -13.94 45.28
CA ASP A 348 21.74 -14.57 46.40
C ASP A 348 20.25 -14.16 46.40
N MET A 349 19.97 -12.89 46.11
CA MET A 349 18.60 -12.34 46.00
C MET A 349 17.85 -13.03 44.88
N ASN A 350 18.42 -13.16 43.69
CA ASN A 350 17.80 -13.83 42.59
C ASN A 350 17.49 -15.31 42.89
N ASN A 351 18.40 -16.00 43.60
CA ASN A 351 18.16 -17.38 44.00
C ASN A 351 17.03 -17.50 45.05
N ALA A 352 16.97 -16.58 46.02
CA ALA A 352 15.99 -16.61 47.10
C ALA A 352 14.58 -16.12 46.68
N LEU A 353 14.54 -15.16 45.77
CA LEU A 353 13.30 -14.47 45.35
C LEU A 353 12.85 -14.89 43.94
N HIS A 354 13.36 -16.00 43.40
CA HIS A 354 13.07 -16.47 42.04
C HIS A 354 13.28 -15.40 40.99
N GLY A 355 14.35 -14.63 41.17
CA GLY A 355 14.62 -13.45 40.35
C GLY A 355 15.48 -13.77 39.13
N ARG A 356 15.41 -12.85 38.17
CA ARG A 356 16.26 -12.81 36.97
C ARG A 356 16.74 -11.41 36.76
N GLY A 357 18.04 -11.21 36.76
CA GLY A 357 18.64 -9.91 36.55
C GLY A 357 20.10 -9.91 36.80
N GLY A 358 20.73 -8.77 36.66
CA GLY A 358 22.17 -8.60 36.87
C GLY A 358 22.54 -7.13 36.80
N GLY A 359 23.83 -6.87 36.92
CA GLY A 359 24.34 -5.52 36.92
C GLY A 359 25.88 -5.48 36.90
N ARG A 360 26.39 -4.33 37.24
CA ARG A 360 27.81 -4.04 37.40
C ARG A 360 28.08 -3.61 38.85
N ASP A 361 29.31 -3.27 39.17
CA ASP A 361 29.63 -2.73 40.48
C ASP A 361 28.74 -1.58 40.88
N GLY A 362 28.13 -1.68 42.06
CA GLY A 362 27.25 -0.65 42.61
C GLY A 362 25.84 -0.56 42.08
N PHE A 363 25.46 -1.25 40.97
CA PHE A 363 24.13 -1.19 40.41
C PHE A 363 23.68 -2.53 39.82
N ALA A 364 22.44 -2.94 40.09
CA ALA A 364 21.79 -4.05 39.43
C ALA A 364 20.28 -3.82 39.26
N GLN A 365 19.71 -4.48 38.27
CA GLN A 365 18.27 -4.47 38.04
C GLN A 365 17.78 -5.80 37.48
N GLY A 366 16.47 -6.06 37.63
CA GLY A 366 15.89 -7.29 37.16
C GLY A 366 14.40 -7.43 37.48
N SER A 367 13.94 -8.67 37.51
CA SER A 367 12.59 -9.06 37.94
C SER A 367 12.66 -10.16 39.01
N ALA A 368 11.61 -10.27 39.84
CA ALA A 368 11.49 -11.29 40.87
C ALA A 368 10.05 -11.81 40.91
N ALA A 369 9.89 -13.14 41.00
CA ALA A 369 8.61 -13.80 41.09
C ALA A 369 8.36 -14.27 42.54
N CYS A 370 8.22 -13.33 43.46
CA CYS A 370 8.09 -13.54 44.91
C CYS A 370 6.98 -12.67 45.49
N THR A 371 6.71 -12.82 46.77
CA THR A 371 5.80 -11.97 47.55
C THR A 371 6.56 -10.84 48.25
N ALA A 372 5.84 -9.77 48.62
CA ALA A 372 6.39 -8.69 49.46
C ALA A 372 6.95 -9.20 50.79
N ALA A 373 6.32 -10.21 51.41
CA ALA A 373 6.78 -10.84 52.63
C ALA A 373 8.13 -11.53 52.45
N GLU A 374 8.36 -12.23 51.37
CA GLU A 374 9.65 -12.88 51.03
C GLU A 374 10.75 -11.83 50.82
N ILE A 375 10.42 -10.70 50.15
CA ILE A 375 11.38 -9.60 49.97
C ILE A 375 11.79 -9.04 51.37
N HIS A 376 10.82 -8.72 52.23
CA HIS A 376 11.15 -8.26 53.58
C HIS A 376 11.95 -9.26 54.38
N ALA A 377 11.63 -10.56 54.32
CA ALA A 377 12.35 -11.59 55.04
C ALA A 377 13.81 -11.76 54.55
N PHE A 378 14.04 -11.57 53.24
CA PHE A 378 15.39 -11.61 52.68
C PHE A 378 16.24 -10.46 53.16
N PHE A 379 15.75 -9.22 53.16
CA PHE A 379 16.49 -8.03 53.55
C PHE A 379 16.63 -7.87 55.08
N ALA A 380 15.69 -8.40 55.89
CA ALA A 380 15.79 -8.37 57.35
C ALA A 380 16.94 -9.20 57.93
N ARG A 381 17.52 -10.13 57.17
CA ARG A 381 18.63 -10.99 57.58
C ARG A 381 20.02 -10.45 57.18
N ARG A 382 20.07 -9.28 56.60
CA ARG A 382 21.27 -8.73 55.97
C ARG A 382 21.38 -7.21 56.16
#